data_b4991a2e082e1549512a195b2c20da45
#
_entry.id   b4991a2e082e1549512a195b2c20da45
#
_cell.length_a   1.000
_cell.length_b   1.000
_cell.length_c   1.000
_cell.angle_alpha   90.00
_cell.angle_beta   90.00
_cell.angle_gamma   90.00
#
_symmetry.space_group_name_H-M   'P 1'
#
loop_
_entity.id
_entity.type
_entity.pdbx_description
1 polymer ?
#
loop_
_entity_poly.entity_id
_entity_poly.type
_entity_poly.pdbx_seq_one_letter_code
_entity_poly.pdbx_strand_id
1 'polypeptide(L)'
;MRKGWIAVLVLVTGLFSAAGRADVLVLVHGYLSGAQSWDASGITGVLQQHDWQRAGVYVAGPAGIQQVPAPGVQAANKFYAVDLPSEAPVLVQVYLLNEILDTISRTHKDEPVILVGHSAGGVVARATLVRGNHDNVTALITIASPHLGTSRAEQALDATDIPFPISMVTDFFAGETYDTAMRSRSLYVDLVRPQPGTLLYWLNSQPHPDIEYFSIVRGSSEAGWGDYIVPAYSQDMNNVPALQGRSSMINVPVSHGLEPVDGSVIVNLLSDQG
;
A
#
# COMPACT_ATOMS: atom_id res chain seq x y z
N MET A 1 43.27 -18.62 -63.93
CA MET A 1 42.47 -19.27 -62.85
C MET A 1 42.53 -18.42 -61.59
N ARG A 2 41.48 -17.61 -61.29
CA ARG A 2 41.40 -16.78 -60.11
C ARG A 2 40.55 -17.50 -59.06
N LYS A 3 41.16 -17.88 -57.96
CA LYS A 3 40.45 -18.45 -56.78
C LYS A 3 39.81 -17.32 -55.98
N GLY A 4 38.47 -17.22 -56.02
CA GLY A 4 37.71 -16.32 -55.17
C GLY A 4 37.61 -16.90 -53.75
N TRP A 5 37.98 -16.10 -52.75
CA TRP A 5 37.77 -16.40 -51.36
C TRP A 5 36.40 -15.84 -50.96
N ILE A 6 35.48 -16.70 -50.52
CA ILE A 6 34.20 -16.30 -49.95
C ILE A 6 34.45 -16.12 -48.46
N ALA A 7 34.40 -14.88 -47.99
CA ALA A 7 34.40 -14.57 -46.55
C ALA A 7 32.97 -14.79 -46.03
N VAL A 8 32.80 -15.75 -45.15
CA VAL A 8 31.55 -15.98 -44.40
C VAL A 8 31.56 -15.03 -43.21
N LEU A 9 30.76 -14.00 -43.27
CA LEU A 9 30.49 -13.08 -42.15
C LEU A 9 29.51 -13.78 -41.19
N VAL A 10 30.01 -14.30 -40.08
CA VAL A 10 29.14 -14.80 -38.97
C VAL A 10 28.64 -13.63 -38.19
N LEU A 11 27.36 -13.28 -38.40
CA LEU A 11 26.66 -12.26 -37.60
C LEU A 11 26.29 -12.92 -36.27
N VAL A 12 27.08 -12.67 -35.23
CA VAL A 12 26.72 -13.02 -33.85
C VAL A 12 25.69 -12.00 -33.39
N THR A 13 24.41 -12.33 -33.53
CA THR A 13 23.32 -11.61 -32.87
C THR A 13 23.40 -11.93 -31.37
N GLY A 14 24.03 -11.06 -30.63
CA GLY A 14 23.94 -11.09 -29.15
C GLY A 14 22.49 -10.91 -28.76
N LEU A 15 21.88 -11.97 -28.24
CA LEU A 15 20.65 -11.89 -27.48
C LEU A 15 20.99 -11.11 -26.19
N PHE A 16 20.86 -9.78 -26.24
CA PHE A 16 20.69 -9.01 -25.03
C PHE A 16 19.33 -9.41 -24.47
N SER A 17 19.29 -10.39 -23.57
CA SER A 17 18.20 -10.48 -22.62
C SER A 17 18.20 -9.13 -21.91
N ALA A 18 17.19 -8.32 -22.11
CA ALA A 18 16.90 -7.25 -21.20
C ALA A 18 16.77 -7.93 -19.83
N ALA A 19 17.79 -7.79 -18.99
CA ALA A 19 17.69 -8.20 -17.60
C ALA A 19 16.52 -7.37 -17.04
N GLY A 20 15.38 -8.03 -16.80
CA GLY A 20 14.23 -7.39 -16.17
C GLY A 20 14.75 -6.69 -14.92
N ARG A 21 14.42 -5.40 -14.78
CA ARG A 21 14.80 -4.62 -13.62
C ARG A 21 14.24 -5.31 -12.38
N ALA A 22 15.05 -5.49 -11.37
CA ALA A 22 14.60 -6.07 -10.10
C ALA A 22 13.79 -5.04 -9.34
N ASP A 23 12.58 -5.40 -8.92
CA ASP A 23 11.69 -4.51 -8.19
C ASP A 23 11.48 -4.98 -6.74
N VAL A 24 11.18 -4.04 -5.86
CA VAL A 24 10.91 -4.28 -4.44
C VAL A 24 9.51 -3.79 -4.09
N LEU A 25 8.61 -4.71 -3.71
CA LEU A 25 7.30 -4.36 -3.14
C LEU A 25 7.39 -4.19 -1.63
N VAL A 26 6.74 -3.17 -1.10
CA VAL A 26 6.54 -2.96 0.34
C VAL A 26 5.06 -2.92 0.64
N LEU A 27 4.58 -3.94 1.36
CA LEU A 27 3.17 -4.19 1.64
C LEU A 27 2.78 -3.63 3.01
N VAL A 28 1.93 -2.61 3.03
CA VAL A 28 1.51 -1.87 4.24
C VAL A 28 0.06 -2.21 4.57
N HIS A 29 -0.16 -2.88 5.70
CA HIS A 29 -1.48 -3.32 6.15
C HIS A 29 -2.37 -2.17 6.66
N GLY A 30 -3.66 -2.44 6.84
CA GLY A 30 -4.64 -1.50 7.38
C GLY A 30 -4.79 -1.55 8.90
N TYR A 31 -5.84 -0.86 9.38
CA TYR A 31 -6.26 -0.82 10.77
C TYR A 31 -6.65 -2.22 11.28
N LEU A 32 -6.37 -2.52 12.55
CA LEU A 32 -6.55 -3.82 13.22
C LEU A 32 -5.98 -5.01 12.44
N SER A 33 -4.92 -4.78 11.70
CA SER A 33 -4.27 -5.76 10.86
C SER A 33 -2.76 -5.78 11.13
N GLY A 34 -2.04 -6.64 10.45
CA GLY A 34 -0.59 -6.79 10.54
C GLY A 34 -0.01 -7.40 9.27
N ALA A 35 1.29 -7.61 9.25
CA ALA A 35 2.00 -8.17 8.10
C ALA A 35 1.41 -9.51 7.60
N GLN A 36 0.88 -10.33 8.51
CA GLN A 36 0.27 -11.64 8.20
C GLN A 36 -1.02 -11.54 7.37
N SER A 37 -1.68 -10.39 7.33
CA SER A 37 -2.91 -10.23 6.55
C SER A 37 -2.70 -10.44 5.05
N TRP A 38 -1.51 -10.13 4.55
CA TRP A 38 -1.13 -10.34 3.16
C TRP A 38 -1.01 -11.82 2.79
N ASP A 39 -0.62 -12.66 3.76
CA ASP A 39 -0.58 -14.12 3.60
C ASP A 39 -1.99 -14.71 3.71
N ALA A 40 -2.72 -14.30 4.73
CA ALA A 40 -4.07 -14.79 5.00
C ALA A 40 -5.05 -14.49 3.86
N SER A 41 -4.85 -13.37 3.15
CA SER A 41 -5.63 -12.99 1.97
C SER A 41 -5.29 -13.79 0.71
N GLY A 42 -4.17 -14.51 0.69
CA GLY A 42 -3.67 -15.21 -0.50
C GLY A 42 -2.90 -14.34 -1.51
N ILE A 43 -2.80 -13.03 -1.29
CA ILE A 43 -2.06 -12.11 -2.21
C ILE A 43 -0.62 -12.53 -2.35
N THR A 44 0.07 -12.86 -1.24
CA THR A 44 1.48 -13.31 -1.33
C THR A 44 1.65 -14.61 -2.10
N GLY A 45 0.65 -15.50 -2.06
CA GLY A 45 0.62 -16.71 -2.89
C GLY A 45 0.53 -16.38 -4.38
N VAL A 46 -0.29 -15.39 -4.75
CA VAL A 46 -0.39 -14.91 -6.14
C VAL A 46 0.92 -14.26 -6.58
N LEU A 47 1.52 -13.39 -5.76
CA LEU A 47 2.83 -12.78 -6.04
C LEU A 47 3.89 -13.85 -6.29
N GLN A 48 3.95 -14.89 -5.45
CA GLN A 48 4.92 -15.99 -5.58
C GLN A 48 4.74 -16.82 -6.85
N GLN A 49 3.51 -16.96 -7.36
CA GLN A 49 3.21 -17.62 -8.63
C GLN A 49 3.69 -16.80 -9.85
N HIS A 50 4.03 -15.52 -9.66
CA HIS A 50 4.48 -14.59 -10.70
C HIS A 50 5.89 -14.06 -10.41
N ASP A 51 6.77 -14.95 -9.97
CA ASP A 51 8.21 -14.72 -9.79
C ASP A 51 8.59 -13.64 -8.74
N TRP A 52 7.68 -13.31 -7.83
CA TRP A 52 7.97 -12.49 -6.66
C TRP A 52 8.33 -13.38 -5.48
N GLN A 53 9.37 -13.04 -4.75
CA GLN A 53 9.78 -13.79 -3.56
C GLN A 53 9.70 -12.92 -2.30
N ARG A 54 9.17 -13.49 -1.22
CA ARG A 54 9.22 -12.84 0.09
C ARG A 54 10.68 -12.68 0.54
N ALA A 55 11.11 -11.45 0.81
CA ALA A 55 12.42 -11.14 1.34
C ALA A 55 12.43 -11.00 2.86
N GLY A 56 11.28 -10.74 3.46
CA GLY A 56 11.15 -10.67 4.92
C GLY A 56 9.96 -9.88 5.40
N VAL A 57 9.95 -9.65 6.71
CA VAL A 57 9.00 -8.77 7.39
C VAL A 57 9.78 -7.73 8.18
N TYR A 58 9.40 -6.46 8.07
CA TYR A 58 9.85 -5.42 8.98
C TYR A 58 8.82 -5.21 10.09
N VAL A 59 9.26 -5.32 11.33
CA VAL A 59 8.42 -5.16 12.52
C VAL A 59 8.84 -3.90 13.25
N ALA A 60 7.90 -2.99 13.44
CA ALA A 60 8.09 -1.78 14.22
C ALA A 60 7.60 -2.01 15.67
N GLY A 61 8.50 -1.95 16.63
CA GLY A 61 8.20 -2.19 18.04
C GLY A 61 8.94 -1.24 18.98
N PRO A 62 8.77 -1.40 20.30
CA PRO A 62 9.44 -0.54 21.30
C PRO A 62 10.98 -0.57 21.21
N ALA A 63 11.54 -1.65 20.65
CA ALA A 63 13.00 -1.78 20.44
C ALA A 63 13.49 -1.17 19.11
N GLY A 64 12.61 -0.44 18.39
CA GLY A 64 12.88 0.09 17.06
C GLY A 64 12.45 -0.86 15.94
N ILE A 65 12.99 -0.63 14.74
CA ILE A 65 12.68 -1.45 13.55
C ILE A 65 13.56 -2.70 13.56
N GLN A 66 12.91 -3.85 13.42
CA GLN A 66 13.56 -5.15 13.30
C GLN A 66 13.16 -5.79 11.97
N GLN A 67 14.13 -6.37 11.27
CA GLN A 67 13.88 -7.18 10.09
C GLN A 67 13.91 -8.66 10.46
N VAL A 68 12.85 -9.36 10.13
CA VAL A 68 12.81 -10.83 10.13
C VAL A 68 13.00 -11.29 8.68
N PRO A 69 14.22 -11.71 8.30
CA PRO A 69 14.51 -12.08 6.92
C PRO A 69 13.84 -13.41 6.55
N ALA A 70 13.44 -13.56 5.30
CA ALA A 70 13.04 -14.84 4.76
C ALA A 70 14.28 -15.65 4.34
N PRO A 71 14.28 -16.99 4.50
CA PRO A 71 15.39 -17.81 4.07
C PRO A 71 15.45 -17.96 2.55
N GLY A 72 16.67 -18.04 1.99
CA GLY A 72 16.90 -18.50 0.62
C GLY A 72 16.37 -17.58 -0.48
N VAL A 73 16.33 -16.26 -0.27
CA VAL A 73 15.86 -15.29 -1.27
C VAL A 73 16.85 -15.22 -2.43
N GLN A 74 16.39 -15.59 -3.63
CA GLN A 74 17.19 -15.61 -4.87
C GLN A 74 16.50 -14.91 -6.05
N ALA A 75 15.19 -14.66 -5.98
CA ALA A 75 14.48 -13.97 -7.04
C ALA A 75 14.95 -12.53 -7.21
N ALA A 76 14.89 -12.03 -8.44
CA ALA A 76 15.11 -10.62 -8.73
C ALA A 76 14.02 -9.78 -8.05
N ASN A 77 12.75 -10.09 -8.29
CA ASN A 77 11.63 -9.39 -7.70
C ASN A 77 11.36 -9.85 -6.27
N LYS A 78 11.26 -8.91 -5.35
CA LYS A 78 11.16 -9.19 -3.92
C LYS A 78 10.00 -8.43 -3.30
N PHE A 79 9.40 -9.00 -2.25
CA PHE A 79 8.46 -8.24 -1.44
C PHE A 79 8.76 -8.34 0.05
N TYR A 80 8.51 -7.26 0.73
CA TYR A 80 8.51 -7.13 2.19
C TYR A 80 7.10 -6.83 2.66
N ALA A 81 6.65 -7.44 3.73
CA ALA A 81 5.51 -6.95 4.49
C ALA A 81 6.03 -6.12 5.66
N VAL A 82 5.29 -5.08 6.05
CA VAL A 82 5.61 -4.30 7.23
C VAL A 82 4.55 -4.54 8.31
N ASP A 83 4.98 -4.59 9.56
CA ASP A 83 4.13 -4.72 10.73
C ASP A 83 4.23 -3.44 11.56
N LEU A 84 3.26 -2.55 11.38
CA LEU A 84 3.18 -1.25 12.04
C LEU A 84 2.16 -1.31 13.18
N PRO A 85 2.24 -0.43 14.19
CA PRO A 85 1.23 -0.33 15.24
C PRO A 85 -0.09 0.22 14.64
N SER A 86 -0.96 -0.68 14.19
CA SER A 86 -2.14 -0.37 13.36
C SER A 86 -3.18 0.52 14.03
N GLU A 87 -3.18 0.63 15.36
CA GLU A 87 -4.04 1.50 16.17
C GLU A 87 -3.43 2.89 16.42
N ALA A 88 -2.14 3.07 16.12
CA ALA A 88 -1.44 4.32 16.35
C ALA A 88 -1.86 5.42 15.35
N PRO A 89 -1.72 6.71 15.72
CA PRO A 89 -1.91 7.82 14.79
C PRO A 89 -1.15 7.62 13.48
N VAL A 90 -1.71 8.10 12.36
CA VAL A 90 -1.08 8.00 11.04
C VAL A 90 0.35 8.53 11.05
N LEU A 91 0.62 9.66 11.70
CA LEU A 91 1.96 10.25 11.73
C LEU A 91 3.00 9.40 12.49
N VAL A 92 2.58 8.61 13.48
CA VAL A 92 3.46 7.65 14.17
C VAL A 92 3.83 6.52 13.20
N GLN A 93 2.84 5.98 12.48
CA GLN A 93 3.07 4.94 11.48
C GLN A 93 3.93 5.46 10.32
N VAL A 94 3.73 6.70 9.88
CA VAL A 94 4.55 7.38 8.87
C VAL A 94 6.02 7.46 9.31
N TYR A 95 6.29 7.86 10.54
CA TYR A 95 7.66 7.90 11.06
C TYR A 95 8.33 6.53 10.97
N LEU A 96 7.64 5.48 11.41
CA LEU A 96 8.17 4.11 11.38
C LEU A 96 8.34 3.58 9.96
N LEU A 97 7.39 3.88 9.05
CA LEU A 97 7.50 3.47 7.66
C LEU A 97 8.66 4.20 6.94
N ASN A 98 8.93 5.48 7.24
CA ASN A 98 10.10 6.18 6.74
C ASN A 98 11.40 5.47 7.12
N GLU A 99 11.58 5.10 8.39
CA GLU A 99 12.75 4.36 8.88
C GLU A 99 12.93 3.00 8.16
N ILE A 100 11.81 2.32 7.89
CA ILE A 100 11.80 1.06 7.12
C ILE A 100 12.24 1.32 5.68
N LEU A 101 11.66 2.33 5.01
CA LEU A 101 12.00 2.66 3.62
C LEU A 101 13.45 3.11 3.49
N ASP A 102 13.99 3.85 4.44
CA ASP A 102 15.41 4.21 4.48
C ASP A 102 16.31 2.97 4.57
N THR A 103 15.86 1.96 5.32
CA THR A 103 16.60 0.69 5.43
C THR A 103 16.53 -0.12 4.13
N ILE A 104 15.35 -0.18 3.50
CA ILE A 104 15.13 -0.83 2.21
C ILE A 104 15.96 -0.13 1.13
N SER A 105 15.92 1.20 1.06
CA SER A 105 16.69 1.98 0.07
C SER A 105 18.19 1.81 0.20
N ARG A 106 18.70 1.65 1.43
CA ARG A 106 20.13 1.32 1.64
C ARG A 106 20.51 -0.08 1.15
N THR A 107 19.59 -1.03 1.26
CA THR A 107 19.79 -2.43 0.84
C THR A 107 19.60 -2.61 -0.66
N HIS A 108 18.66 -1.87 -1.24
CA HIS A 108 18.19 -1.96 -2.63
C HIS A 108 18.41 -0.62 -3.38
N LYS A 109 19.66 -0.14 -3.41
CA LYS A 109 20.01 1.21 -3.87
C LYS A 109 19.57 1.54 -5.29
N ASP A 110 19.61 0.55 -6.19
CA ASP A 110 19.37 0.72 -7.62
C ASP A 110 18.07 0.01 -8.06
N GLU A 111 17.32 -0.53 -7.09
CA GLU A 111 16.06 -1.25 -7.36
C GLU A 111 14.88 -0.29 -7.11
N PRO A 112 13.90 -0.20 -8.02
CA PRO A 112 12.66 0.51 -7.76
C PRO A 112 11.92 -0.06 -6.57
N VAL A 113 11.35 0.82 -5.78
CA VAL A 113 10.47 0.46 -4.68
C VAL A 113 9.04 0.83 -5.02
N ILE A 114 8.13 -0.08 -4.82
CA ILE A 114 6.70 0.12 -5.05
C ILE A 114 5.98 -0.10 -3.72
N LEU A 115 5.22 0.90 -3.28
CA LEU A 115 4.41 0.80 -2.07
C LEU A 115 3.04 0.26 -2.41
N VAL A 116 2.56 -0.71 -1.64
CA VAL A 116 1.19 -1.22 -1.72
C VAL A 116 0.53 -1.06 -0.35
N GLY A 117 -0.49 -0.22 -0.25
CA GLY A 117 -1.16 0.07 1.01
C GLY A 117 -2.63 -0.33 1.01
N HIS A 118 -3.06 -1.07 2.05
CA HIS A 118 -4.46 -1.44 2.24
C HIS A 118 -5.13 -0.53 3.27
N SER A 119 -6.34 -0.05 2.97
CA SER A 119 -7.16 0.71 3.92
C SER A 119 -6.38 1.89 4.53
N ALA A 120 -6.33 2.04 5.85
CA ALA A 120 -5.52 3.05 6.55
C ALA A 120 -4.04 3.02 6.13
N GLY A 121 -3.48 1.83 5.82
CA GLY A 121 -2.11 1.68 5.36
C GLY A 121 -1.80 2.40 4.04
N GLY A 122 -2.78 2.57 3.15
CA GLY A 122 -2.60 3.37 1.94
C GLY A 122 -2.51 4.88 2.23
N VAL A 123 -3.23 5.35 3.26
CA VAL A 123 -3.09 6.74 3.75
C VAL A 123 -1.72 6.93 4.40
N VAL A 124 -1.26 5.96 5.22
CA VAL A 124 0.08 5.97 5.82
C VAL A 124 1.15 6.00 4.73
N ALA A 125 1.08 5.10 3.74
CA ALA A 125 2.04 5.05 2.63
C ALA A 125 2.09 6.38 1.86
N ARG A 126 0.93 6.95 1.50
CA ARG A 126 0.85 8.25 0.82
C ARG A 126 1.42 9.39 1.67
N ALA A 127 1.10 9.42 2.96
CA ALA A 127 1.63 10.45 3.87
C ALA A 127 3.15 10.31 4.07
N THR A 128 3.68 9.09 4.04
CA THR A 128 5.12 8.82 4.07
C THR A 128 5.81 9.42 2.86
N LEU A 129 5.27 9.24 1.65
CA LEU A 129 5.81 9.82 0.42
C LEU A 129 5.79 11.35 0.40
N VAL A 130 4.77 11.96 1.01
CA VAL A 130 4.67 13.43 1.10
C VAL A 130 5.65 14.02 2.12
N ARG A 131 5.97 13.29 3.17
CA ARG A 131 6.83 13.76 4.27
C ARG A 131 8.29 13.33 4.17
N GLY A 132 8.55 12.26 3.45
CA GLY A 132 9.90 11.72 3.23
C GLY A 132 10.49 12.13 1.90
N ASN A 133 11.75 11.76 1.70
CA ASN A 133 12.42 11.85 0.40
C ASN A 133 12.89 10.44 0.02
N HIS A 134 12.09 9.76 -0.80
CA HIS A 134 12.32 8.37 -1.19
C HIS A 134 12.44 8.30 -2.72
N ASP A 135 13.60 8.75 -3.23
CA ASP A 135 13.86 8.90 -4.67
C ASP A 135 13.77 7.57 -5.46
N ASN A 136 13.92 6.44 -4.79
CA ASN A 136 13.78 5.12 -5.41
C ASN A 136 12.34 4.58 -5.37
N VAL A 137 11.39 5.27 -4.75
CA VAL A 137 9.98 4.89 -4.85
C VAL A 137 9.42 5.38 -6.18
N THR A 138 8.89 4.45 -6.99
CA THR A 138 8.41 4.72 -8.35
C THR A 138 6.90 4.61 -8.48
N ALA A 139 6.23 3.91 -7.56
CA ALA A 139 4.77 3.79 -7.60
C ALA A 139 4.16 3.64 -6.20
N LEU A 140 2.90 4.07 -6.09
CA LEU A 140 2.01 3.82 -4.96
C LEU A 140 0.73 3.17 -5.46
N ILE A 141 0.46 1.95 -5.01
CA ILE A 141 -0.80 1.23 -5.22
C ILE A 141 -1.58 1.24 -3.91
N THR A 142 -2.81 1.73 -3.91
CA THR A 142 -3.68 1.71 -2.74
C THR A 142 -4.90 0.83 -2.96
N ILE A 143 -5.30 0.10 -1.93
CA ILE A 143 -6.43 -0.83 -1.96
C ILE A 143 -7.43 -0.38 -0.90
N ALA A 144 -8.64 0.00 -1.30
CA ALA A 144 -9.72 0.39 -0.40
C ALA A 144 -9.35 1.49 0.63
N SER A 145 -8.50 2.44 0.27
CA SER A 145 -7.89 3.41 1.20
C SER A 145 -8.70 4.70 1.31
N PRO A 146 -8.95 5.22 2.55
CA PRO A 146 -9.79 6.39 2.78
C PRO A 146 -9.04 7.72 2.55
N HIS A 147 -8.67 8.05 1.31
CA HIS A 147 -7.94 9.28 0.96
C HIS A 147 -8.73 10.57 1.24
N LEU A 148 -10.06 10.49 1.21
CA LEU A 148 -10.98 11.57 1.59
C LEU A 148 -11.74 11.24 2.87
N GLY A 149 -11.17 10.37 3.71
CA GLY A 149 -11.74 9.97 4.98
C GLY A 149 -12.93 9.01 4.87
N THR A 150 -13.49 8.68 6.01
CA THR A 150 -14.65 7.79 6.10
C THR A 150 -15.58 8.21 7.23
N SER A 151 -16.89 8.09 6.99
CA SER A 151 -17.92 8.29 8.03
C SER A 151 -17.80 7.27 9.18
N ARG A 152 -17.17 6.12 8.94
CA ARG A 152 -16.89 5.13 10.00
C ARG A 152 -15.95 5.69 11.06
N ALA A 153 -14.93 6.47 10.67
CA ALA A 153 -14.06 7.14 11.63
C ALA A 153 -14.82 8.18 12.47
N GLU A 154 -15.71 8.95 11.85
CA GLU A 154 -16.56 9.92 12.56
C GLU A 154 -17.50 9.22 13.54
N GLN A 155 -18.18 8.16 13.12
CA GLN A 155 -19.04 7.34 13.96
C GLN A 155 -18.27 6.72 15.13
N ALA A 156 -17.04 6.24 14.91
CA ALA A 156 -16.19 5.70 15.97
C ALA A 156 -15.82 6.78 17.02
N LEU A 157 -15.55 8.01 16.58
CA LEU A 157 -15.31 9.13 17.49
C LEU A 157 -16.56 9.46 18.31
N ASP A 158 -17.74 9.54 17.67
CA ASP A 158 -18.99 9.78 18.36
C ASP A 158 -19.26 8.71 19.44
N ALA A 159 -18.97 7.42 19.12
CA ALA A 159 -19.12 6.33 20.06
C ALA A 159 -18.14 6.40 21.25
N THR A 160 -16.93 6.97 21.05
CA THR A 160 -15.95 7.16 22.12
C THR A 160 -16.17 8.42 22.95
N ASP A 161 -16.95 9.39 22.46
CA ASP A 161 -17.26 10.64 23.16
C ASP A 161 -18.49 10.53 24.09
N ILE A 162 -19.28 9.46 23.98
CA ILE A 162 -20.46 9.25 24.84
C ILE A 162 -20.03 8.53 26.13
N PRO A 163 -20.17 9.15 27.31
CA PRO A 163 -19.97 8.43 28.56
C PRO A 163 -21.18 7.52 28.84
N PHE A 164 -21.07 6.26 28.43
CA PHE A 164 -21.95 5.14 28.80
C PHE A 164 -23.30 4.93 28.08
N PRO A 165 -23.77 3.67 27.89
CA PRO A 165 -23.27 2.37 28.32
C PRO A 165 -22.75 1.46 27.18
N ILE A 166 -21.86 0.59 27.54
CA ILE A 166 -21.05 -0.36 26.79
C ILE A 166 -21.81 -1.24 25.76
N SER A 167 -23.13 -1.39 25.89
CA SER A 167 -23.90 -2.34 25.06
C SER A 167 -24.17 -1.91 23.60
N MET A 168 -23.94 -0.63 23.25
CA MET A 168 -24.17 -0.13 21.88
C MET A 168 -22.90 -0.13 21.01
N VAL A 169 -21.72 -0.34 21.60
CA VAL A 169 -20.43 -0.24 20.88
C VAL A 169 -20.04 -1.56 20.22
N THR A 170 -20.63 -2.67 20.63
CA THR A 170 -20.22 -4.03 20.20
C THR A 170 -20.50 -4.35 18.72
N ASP A 171 -21.34 -3.61 18.04
CA ASP A 171 -21.69 -3.87 16.62
C ASP A 171 -21.00 -2.91 15.62
N PHE A 172 -20.13 -2.02 16.11
CA PHE A 172 -19.64 -0.92 15.30
C PHE A 172 -18.56 -1.32 14.30
N PHE A 173 -17.61 -2.15 14.73
CA PHE A 173 -16.63 -2.83 13.89
C PHE A 173 -16.68 -4.32 14.26
N ALA A 174 -16.81 -5.20 13.31
CA ALA A 174 -16.95 -6.64 13.56
C ALA A 174 -15.84 -7.15 14.52
N GLY A 175 -16.16 -7.26 15.82
CA GLY A 175 -15.25 -7.73 16.86
C GLY A 175 -14.42 -6.68 17.60
N GLU A 176 -14.63 -5.40 17.37
CA GLU A 176 -13.92 -4.32 18.08
C GLU A 176 -14.51 -4.10 19.48
N THR A 177 -13.65 -4.05 20.50
CA THR A 177 -14.05 -3.71 21.86
C THR A 177 -13.97 -2.21 22.09
N TYR A 178 -14.70 -1.68 23.11
CA TYR A 178 -14.59 -0.27 23.54
C TYR A 178 -13.14 0.14 23.84
N ASP A 179 -12.37 -0.74 24.48
CA ASP A 179 -10.96 -0.47 24.79
C ASP A 179 -10.11 -0.31 23.52
N THR A 180 -10.37 -1.10 22.50
CA THR A 180 -9.72 -1.00 21.19
C THR A 180 -10.08 0.31 20.50
N ALA A 181 -11.37 0.68 20.51
CA ALA A 181 -11.84 1.95 19.95
C ALA A 181 -11.19 3.16 20.66
N MET A 182 -11.07 3.11 21.98
CA MET A 182 -10.41 4.16 22.77
C MET A 182 -8.91 4.28 22.47
N ARG A 183 -8.20 3.15 22.32
CA ARG A 183 -6.78 3.17 21.92
C ARG A 183 -6.58 3.73 20.52
N SER A 184 -7.51 3.45 19.62
CA SER A 184 -7.47 3.83 18.20
C SER A 184 -8.02 5.25 17.94
N ARG A 185 -8.50 5.94 18.96
CA ARG A 185 -9.18 7.24 18.82
C ARG A 185 -8.37 8.26 18.01
N SER A 186 -7.06 8.32 18.22
CA SER A 186 -6.20 9.23 17.46
C SER A 186 -6.10 8.87 15.97
N LEU A 187 -6.13 7.57 15.64
CA LEU A 187 -6.19 7.14 14.24
C LEU A 187 -7.53 7.55 13.60
N TYR A 188 -8.64 7.43 14.31
CA TYR A 188 -9.94 7.88 13.79
C TYR A 188 -9.96 9.38 13.50
N VAL A 189 -9.37 10.22 14.41
CA VAL A 189 -9.20 11.65 14.18
C VAL A 189 -8.44 11.93 12.89
N ASP A 190 -7.42 11.12 12.57
CA ASP A 190 -6.63 11.26 11.35
C ASP A 190 -7.41 10.84 10.07
N LEU A 191 -8.43 9.99 10.20
CA LEU A 191 -9.20 9.40 9.08
C LEU A 191 -10.61 9.99 8.90
N VAL A 192 -10.98 11.04 9.64
CA VAL A 192 -12.22 11.79 9.37
C VAL A 192 -12.16 12.49 8.02
N ARG A 193 -13.33 12.86 7.49
CA ARG A 193 -13.41 13.63 6.24
C ARG A 193 -12.58 14.91 6.31
N PRO A 194 -11.90 15.29 5.19
CA PRO A 194 -11.03 16.47 5.16
C PRO A 194 -11.78 17.75 5.52
N GLN A 195 -11.33 18.42 6.56
CA GLN A 195 -11.78 19.75 7.01
C GLN A 195 -10.57 20.56 7.46
N PRO A 196 -10.60 21.89 7.43
CA PRO A 196 -9.51 22.69 7.95
C PRO A 196 -9.09 22.23 9.35
N GLY A 197 -7.80 21.92 9.50
CA GLY A 197 -7.23 21.40 10.75
C GLY A 197 -7.13 19.88 10.88
N THR A 198 -7.72 19.10 9.94
CA THR A 198 -7.54 17.64 9.93
C THR A 198 -6.31 17.22 9.15
N LEU A 199 -5.77 16.02 9.46
CA LEU A 199 -4.62 15.45 8.76
C LEU A 199 -4.88 15.31 7.26
N LEU A 200 -6.04 14.75 6.87
CA LEU A 200 -6.36 14.54 5.46
C LEU A 200 -6.54 15.84 4.68
N TYR A 201 -7.05 16.91 5.31
CA TYR A 201 -7.12 18.21 4.67
C TYR A 201 -5.71 18.74 4.34
N TRP A 202 -4.79 18.66 5.31
CA TRP A 202 -3.40 19.02 5.10
C TRP A 202 -2.76 18.14 4.01
N LEU A 203 -2.83 16.80 4.15
CA LEU A 203 -2.19 15.85 3.24
C LEU A 203 -2.68 16.03 1.79
N ASN A 204 -3.97 16.26 1.61
CA ASN A 204 -4.59 16.39 0.29
C ASN A 204 -4.24 17.70 -0.43
N SER A 205 -3.67 18.68 0.29
CA SER A 205 -3.19 19.94 -0.27
C SER A 205 -1.67 19.97 -0.52
N GLN A 206 -0.93 18.96 -0.05
CA GLN A 206 0.52 18.94 -0.21
C GLN A 206 0.93 18.52 -1.63
N PRO A 207 2.06 19.02 -2.13
CA PRO A 207 2.70 18.45 -3.32
C PRO A 207 3.01 16.96 -3.08
N HIS A 208 2.70 16.15 -4.07
CA HIS A 208 3.03 14.72 -4.07
C HIS A 208 4.18 14.44 -5.04
N PRO A 209 5.04 13.45 -4.77
CA PRO A 209 6.12 13.06 -5.68
C PRO A 209 5.61 12.75 -7.08
N ASP A 210 6.49 12.89 -8.07
CA ASP A 210 6.19 12.55 -9.47
C ASP A 210 6.48 11.07 -9.70
N ILE A 211 5.54 10.23 -9.27
CA ILE A 211 5.56 8.78 -9.37
C ILE A 211 4.21 8.31 -9.92
N GLU A 212 4.07 7.02 -10.19
CA GLU A 212 2.80 6.44 -10.58
C GLU A 212 1.88 6.20 -9.38
N TYR A 213 0.58 6.45 -9.58
CA TYR A 213 -0.45 6.27 -8.57
C TYR A 213 -1.57 5.37 -9.08
N PHE A 214 -1.92 4.34 -8.31
CA PHE A 214 -3.00 3.41 -8.63
C PHE A 214 -3.94 3.26 -7.45
N SER A 215 -5.25 3.37 -7.72
CA SER A 215 -6.31 3.19 -6.74
C SER A 215 -7.10 1.94 -7.08
N ILE A 216 -6.98 0.87 -6.29
CA ILE A 216 -7.86 -0.29 -6.35
C ILE A 216 -9.08 0.02 -5.49
N VAL A 217 -10.20 0.31 -6.16
CA VAL A 217 -11.43 0.82 -5.55
C VAL A 217 -12.43 -0.32 -5.39
N ARG A 218 -13.02 -0.42 -4.21
CA ARG A 218 -14.10 -1.34 -3.88
C ARG A 218 -15.44 -0.73 -4.23
N GLY A 219 -16.36 -1.54 -4.67
CA GLY A 219 -17.73 -1.14 -4.91
C GLY A 219 -18.39 -1.98 -5.99
N SER A 220 -19.72 -2.03 -5.98
CA SER A 220 -20.47 -2.56 -7.12
C SER A 220 -20.87 -1.42 -8.03
N SER A 221 -20.79 -1.64 -9.34
CA SER A 221 -21.26 -0.70 -10.36
C SER A 221 -22.77 -0.38 -10.23
N GLU A 222 -23.52 -1.24 -9.55
CA GLU A 222 -24.98 -1.12 -9.39
C GLU A 222 -25.39 -0.24 -8.20
N ALA A 223 -24.53 -0.08 -7.17
CA ALA A 223 -24.90 0.62 -5.93
C ALA A 223 -24.29 2.01 -5.78
N GLY A 224 -23.26 2.40 -6.53
CA GLY A 224 -22.55 3.68 -6.39
C GLY A 224 -21.90 3.90 -5.01
N TRP A 225 -21.91 2.89 -4.17
CA TRP A 225 -21.43 2.91 -2.79
C TRP A 225 -20.16 2.08 -2.71
N GLY A 226 -19.17 2.55 -1.95
CA GLY A 226 -17.96 1.78 -1.65
C GLY A 226 -18.23 0.45 -0.92
N ASP A 227 -17.31 0.03 -0.10
CA ASP A 227 -17.36 -1.27 0.60
C ASP A 227 -18.01 -1.22 2.00
N TYR A 228 -18.89 -0.29 2.29
CA TYR A 228 -19.51 0.00 3.60
C TYR A 228 -18.58 0.59 4.66
N ILE A 229 -17.26 0.50 4.51
CA ILE A 229 -16.27 1.06 5.43
C ILE A 229 -15.70 2.36 4.85
N VAL A 230 -15.31 2.32 3.57
CA VAL A 230 -14.76 3.48 2.85
C VAL A 230 -15.58 3.74 1.59
N PRO A 231 -16.17 4.93 1.43
CA PRO A 231 -16.87 5.28 0.20
C PRO A 231 -15.97 5.20 -1.04
N ALA A 232 -16.46 4.72 -2.18
CA ALA A 232 -15.69 4.56 -3.40
C ALA A 232 -14.97 5.85 -3.84
N TYR A 233 -15.66 7.00 -3.73
CA TYR A 233 -15.04 8.30 -4.03
C TYR A 233 -13.83 8.64 -3.15
N SER A 234 -13.83 8.14 -1.90
CA SER A 234 -12.73 8.34 -0.97
C SER A 234 -11.54 7.44 -1.27
N GLN A 235 -11.78 6.31 -1.93
CA GLN A 235 -10.73 5.36 -2.30
C GLN A 235 -9.95 5.79 -3.55
N ASP A 236 -10.56 6.60 -4.44
CA ASP A 236 -9.95 7.06 -5.68
C ASP A 236 -9.08 8.31 -5.44
N MET A 237 -7.77 8.17 -5.62
CA MET A 237 -6.81 9.27 -5.49
C MET A 237 -7.01 10.40 -6.51
N ASN A 238 -7.73 10.18 -7.62
CA ASN A 238 -8.08 11.27 -8.52
C ASN A 238 -8.99 12.32 -7.88
N ASN A 239 -9.70 11.96 -6.80
CA ASN A 239 -10.51 12.90 -6.03
C ASN A 239 -9.68 13.69 -4.99
N VAL A 240 -8.40 13.39 -4.83
CA VAL A 240 -7.47 14.18 -4.03
C VAL A 240 -6.98 15.37 -4.89
N PRO A 241 -7.19 16.62 -4.47
CA PRO A 241 -6.86 17.80 -5.29
C PRO A 241 -5.42 17.81 -5.83
N ALA A 242 -4.46 17.40 -5.03
CA ALA A 242 -3.05 17.37 -5.42
C ALA A 242 -2.69 16.20 -6.38
N LEU A 243 -3.57 15.23 -6.58
CA LEU A 243 -3.38 14.06 -7.44
C LEU A 243 -4.39 13.96 -8.58
N GLN A 244 -5.24 14.97 -8.75
CA GLN A 244 -6.28 14.97 -9.77
C GLN A 244 -5.71 14.74 -11.17
N GLY A 245 -6.18 13.68 -11.84
CA GLY A 245 -5.71 13.30 -13.18
C GLY A 245 -4.34 12.61 -13.21
N ARG A 246 -3.77 12.27 -12.04
CA ARG A 246 -2.46 11.60 -11.91
C ARG A 246 -2.58 10.16 -11.41
N SER A 247 -3.77 9.66 -11.13
CA SER A 247 -4.00 8.31 -10.63
C SER A 247 -4.81 7.49 -11.63
N SER A 248 -4.43 6.23 -11.81
CA SER A 248 -5.24 5.23 -12.51
C SER A 248 -6.14 4.51 -11.52
N MET A 249 -7.45 4.44 -11.82
CA MET A 249 -8.44 3.77 -10.97
C MET A 249 -8.82 2.41 -11.54
N ILE A 250 -8.75 1.38 -10.71
CA ILE A 250 -9.16 0.01 -11.03
C ILE A 250 -10.30 -0.38 -10.09
N ASN A 251 -11.46 -0.73 -10.66
CA ASN A 251 -12.57 -1.19 -9.84
C ASN A 251 -12.50 -2.72 -9.64
N VAL A 252 -12.50 -3.14 -8.37
CA VAL A 252 -12.55 -4.54 -7.95
C VAL A 252 -13.76 -4.71 -7.02
N PRO A 253 -14.89 -5.28 -7.51
CA PRO A 253 -16.16 -5.31 -6.79
C PRO A 253 -16.18 -6.44 -5.74
N VAL A 254 -15.36 -6.33 -4.72
CA VAL A 254 -15.31 -7.25 -3.58
C VAL A 254 -15.46 -6.46 -2.28
N SER A 255 -15.45 -7.13 -1.13
CA SER A 255 -15.54 -6.51 0.20
C SER A 255 -14.32 -5.63 0.51
N HIS A 256 -14.33 -4.94 1.69
CA HIS A 256 -13.23 -4.10 2.14
C HIS A 256 -11.91 -4.86 2.31
N GLY A 257 -11.99 -6.14 2.66
CA GLY A 257 -10.82 -6.97 2.95
C GLY A 257 -9.91 -7.16 1.74
N LEU A 258 -8.70 -7.61 2.03
CA LEU A 258 -7.75 -8.07 1.03
C LEU A 258 -8.20 -9.42 0.46
N GLU A 259 -8.12 -9.60 -0.86
CA GLU A 259 -8.47 -10.83 -1.54
C GLU A 259 -7.43 -11.23 -2.61
N PRO A 260 -7.36 -12.50 -3.04
CA PRO A 260 -6.37 -12.94 -4.05
C PRO A 260 -6.43 -12.16 -5.36
N VAL A 261 -7.61 -11.66 -5.75
CA VAL A 261 -7.79 -10.84 -6.95
C VAL A 261 -6.96 -9.56 -6.91
N ASP A 262 -6.73 -8.98 -5.73
CA ASP A 262 -5.85 -7.81 -5.57
C ASP A 262 -4.42 -8.14 -5.96
N GLY A 263 -3.95 -9.33 -5.59
CA GLY A 263 -2.64 -9.83 -6.01
C GLY A 263 -2.52 -9.92 -7.53
N SER A 264 -3.57 -10.40 -8.20
CA SER A 264 -3.61 -10.47 -9.66
C SER A 264 -3.59 -9.08 -10.31
N VAL A 265 -4.32 -8.12 -9.73
CA VAL A 265 -4.31 -6.72 -10.21
C VAL A 265 -2.92 -6.10 -10.02
N ILE A 266 -2.30 -6.28 -8.86
CA ILE A 266 -0.94 -5.80 -8.58
C ILE A 266 0.03 -6.36 -9.63
N VAL A 267 0.04 -7.66 -9.86
CA VAL A 267 0.93 -8.30 -10.85
C VAL A 267 0.71 -7.73 -12.25
N ASN A 268 -0.53 -7.54 -12.67
CA ASN A 268 -0.84 -6.98 -13.99
C ASN A 268 -0.31 -5.54 -14.13
N LEU A 269 -0.54 -4.69 -13.11
CA LEU A 269 -0.03 -3.31 -13.11
C LEU A 269 1.50 -3.25 -13.22
N LEU A 270 2.20 -4.18 -12.57
CA LEU A 270 3.66 -4.25 -12.61
C LEU A 270 4.20 -4.81 -13.92
N SER A 271 3.44 -5.69 -14.58
CA SER A 271 3.84 -6.27 -15.87
C SER A 271 3.71 -5.28 -17.03
N ASP A 272 2.79 -4.31 -16.93
CA ASP A 272 2.56 -3.30 -17.97
C ASP A 272 3.63 -2.16 -17.93
N GLN A 273 4.50 -2.14 -16.92
CA GLN A 273 5.56 -1.14 -16.75
C GLN A 273 6.93 -1.60 -17.25
N GLY A 274 7.08 -2.83 -17.72
CA GLY A 274 8.30 -3.44 -18.27
C GLY A 274 8.25 -3.49 -19.79
#